data_6a0905b839a8d52f09852fed08792f98
#
_entry.id   6a0905b839a8d52f09852fed08792f98
#
_cell.length_a   1.000
_cell.length_b   1.000
_cell.length_c   1.000
_cell.angle_alpha   90.00
_cell.angle_beta   90.00
_cell.angle_gamma   90.00
#
_symmetry.space_group_name_H-M   'P 1'
#
loop_
_entity.id
_entity.type
_entity.pdbx_description
1 polymer ?
#
loop_
_entity_poly.entity_id
_entity_poly.type
_entity_poly.pdbx_seq_one_letter_code
_entity_poly.pdbx_strand_id
1 'polypeptide(L)'
;MNKQLAKQNEPATLQVIACGALARELMVLLDQLPDGAVSLTCLPAAWHNHPEKIVPGLKRKVVAARRKGMQIAVAYGDCGTGGTLDAFLEAEQIPRIAGPHCYEMFLGKVKFDAEMETALGTFFLTDYMVRHFERIVMKGMGIRQYPGLRDMYFGHYTRVLYIAQTDCKKLRAKARQAAIELGLDYEYRYTGYGDFHGFLSKLA
;
A
#
# COMPACT_ATOMS: atom_id res chain seq x y z
N MET A 1 -17.84 17.02 -39.96
CA MET A 1 -16.97 15.83 -40.16
C MET A 1 -16.21 15.57 -38.86
N ASN A 2 -16.76 14.64 -38.05
CA ASN A 2 -16.20 14.26 -36.75
C ASN A 2 -15.00 13.34 -36.95
N LYS A 3 -13.79 13.85 -36.69
CA LYS A 3 -12.61 13.01 -36.47
C LYS A 3 -12.49 12.67 -34.98
N GLN A 4 -13.34 11.80 -34.49
CA GLN A 4 -13.00 10.97 -33.35
C GLN A 4 -12.13 9.81 -33.87
N LEU A 5 -10.84 10.08 -34.01
CA LEU A 5 -9.84 9.03 -34.21
C LEU A 5 -9.85 8.15 -32.95
N ALA A 6 -10.26 6.91 -33.12
CA ALA A 6 -10.06 5.86 -32.14
C ALA A 6 -8.58 5.88 -31.74
N LYS A 7 -8.28 6.24 -30.49
CA LYS A 7 -6.97 6.04 -29.90
C LYS A 7 -6.73 4.52 -29.96
N GLN A 8 -5.83 4.10 -30.82
CA GLN A 8 -5.32 2.73 -30.81
C GLN A 8 -4.61 2.58 -29.46
N ASN A 9 -5.23 1.81 -28.55
CA ASN A 9 -4.57 1.39 -27.32
C ASN A 9 -3.41 0.50 -27.73
N GLU A 10 -2.21 1.04 -27.81
CA GLU A 10 -1.02 0.21 -27.84
C GLU A 10 -1.01 -0.62 -26.55
N PRO A 11 -0.69 -1.94 -26.66
CA PRO A 11 -0.67 -2.78 -25.47
C PRO A 11 0.35 -2.22 -24.47
N ALA A 12 -0.05 -2.14 -23.20
CA ALA A 12 0.82 -1.66 -22.14
C ALA A 12 2.15 -2.42 -22.15
N THR A 13 3.26 -1.68 -22.15
CA THR A 13 4.61 -2.24 -22.16
C THR A 13 5.12 -2.61 -20.78
N LEU A 14 4.54 -2.00 -19.74
CA LEU A 14 4.90 -2.22 -18.34
C LEU A 14 3.68 -2.70 -17.53
N GLN A 15 3.89 -3.78 -16.75
CA GLN A 15 2.94 -4.27 -15.75
C GLN A 15 3.42 -3.91 -14.35
N VAL A 16 2.70 -3.06 -13.64
CA VAL A 16 2.89 -2.86 -12.20
C VAL A 16 2.04 -3.88 -11.44
N ILE A 17 2.69 -4.68 -10.59
CA ILE A 17 2.01 -5.62 -9.69
C ILE A 17 2.09 -5.06 -8.28
N ALA A 18 0.96 -4.84 -7.62
CA ALA A 18 0.88 -4.11 -6.37
C ALA A 18 0.03 -4.80 -5.30
N CYS A 19 0.18 -4.34 -4.05
CA CYS A 19 -0.80 -4.62 -3.00
C CYS A 19 -2.12 -3.92 -3.30
N GLY A 20 -3.25 -4.61 -3.13
CA GLY A 20 -4.57 -4.04 -3.31
C GLY A 20 -4.89 -2.87 -2.37
N ALA A 21 -4.17 -2.75 -1.27
CA ALA A 21 -4.28 -1.58 -0.38
C ALA A 21 -3.75 -0.28 -1.02
N LEU A 22 -2.92 -0.38 -2.06
CA LEU A 22 -2.31 0.73 -2.78
C LEU A 22 -3.01 1.05 -4.11
N ALA A 23 -4.06 0.31 -4.45
CA ALA A 23 -4.67 0.37 -5.78
C ALA A 23 -5.17 1.77 -6.15
N ARG A 24 -5.80 2.49 -5.21
CA ARG A 24 -6.36 3.83 -5.45
C ARG A 24 -5.28 4.85 -5.74
N GLU A 25 -4.24 4.85 -4.92
CA GLU A 25 -3.12 5.77 -4.99
C GLU A 25 -2.34 5.54 -6.28
N LEU A 26 -2.08 4.28 -6.61
CA LEU A 26 -1.40 3.92 -7.85
C LEU A 26 -2.23 4.28 -9.09
N MET A 27 -3.54 4.06 -9.09
CA MET A 27 -4.41 4.45 -10.20
C MET A 27 -4.33 5.96 -10.47
N VAL A 28 -4.40 6.80 -9.42
CA VAL A 28 -4.28 8.26 -9.57
C VAL A 28 -2.93 8.67 -10.17
N LEU A 29 -1.85 7.98 -9.79
CA LEU A 29 -0.52 8.25 -10.34
C LEU A 29 -0.37 7.76 -11.79
N LEU A 30 -0.92 6.60 -12.09
CA LEU A 30 -0.87 6.01 -13.43
C LEU A 30 -1.70 6.78 -14.44
N ASP A 31 -2.82 7.38 -14.01
CA ASP A 31 -3.66 8.26 -14.86
C ASP A 31 -2.91 9.53 -15.34
N GLN A 32 -1.76 9.86 -14.72
CA GLN A 32 -0.89 10.96 -15.10
C GLN A 32 0.14 10.57 -16.17
N LEU A 33 0.30 9.27 -16.43
CA LEU A 33 1.20 8.75 -17.45
C LEU A 33 0.49 8.66 -18.81
N PRO A 34 1.25 8.53 -19.91
CA PRO A 34 0.65 8.33 -21.24
C PRO A 34 -0.31 7.14 -21.25
N ASP A 35 -1.45 7.32 -21.93
CA ASP A 35 -2.48 6.27 -22.05
C ASP A 35 -1.88 4.97 -22.58
N GLY A 36 -2.14 3.86 -21.89
CA GLY A 36 -1.73 2.53 -22.30
C GLY A 36 -0.28 2.15 -21.98
N ALA A 37 0.56 3.09 -21.50
CA ALA A 37 1.97 2.78 -21.21
C ALA A 37 2.13 1.77 -20.07
N VAL A 38 1.29 1.85 -19.04
CA VAL A 38 1.39 1.03 -17.83
C VAL A 38 0.06 0.39 -17.48
N SER A 39 0.07 -0.89 -17.15
CA SER A 39 -1.09 -1.59 -16.60
C SER A 39 -0.88 -1.93 -15.12
N LEU A 40 -1.95 -1.93 -14.34
CA LEU A 40 -1.94 -2.26 -12.91
C LEU A 40 -2.64 -3.59 -12.65
N THR A 41 -2.00 -4.44 -11.89
CA THR A 41 -2.64 -5.64 -11.32
C THR A 41 -2.37 -5.69 -9.82
N CYS A 42 -3.41 -5.95 -9.02
CA CYS A 42 -3.26 -6.02 -7.58
C CYS A 42 -3.42 -7.44 -7.05
N LEU A 43 -2.63 -7.75 -6.02
CA LEU A 43 -2.86 -8.90 -5.13
C LEU A 43 -3.83 -8.50 -4.02
N PRO A 44 -4.63 -9.43 -3.48
CA PRO A 44 -5.57 -9.12 -2.41
C PRO A 44 -4.90 -8.46 -1.20
N ALA A 45 -5.40 -7.31 -0.77
CA ALA A 45 -4.88 -6.62 0.42
C ALA A 45 -4.96 -7.47 1.70
N ALA A 46 -5.94 -8.40 1.77
CA ALA A 46 -6.07 -9.34 2.89
C ALA A 46 -4.87 -10.28 3.06
N TRP A 47 -4.02 -10.42 2.05
CA TRP A 47 -2.80 -11.22 2.16
C TRP A 47 -1.72 -10.57 3.04
N HIS A 48 -1.92 -9.35 3.46
CA HIS A 48 -1.10 -8.77 4.53
C HIS A 48 -1.14 -9.64 5.81
N ASN A 49 -2.28 -10.26 6.11
CA ASN A 49 -2.44 -11.21 7.23
C ASN A 49 -2.08 -12.66 6.86
N HIS A 50 -1.67 -12.90 5.62
CA HIS A 50 -1.31 -14.20 5.06
C HIS A 50 -0.08 -14.06 4.16
N PRO A 51 1.08 -13.64 4.70
CA PRO A 51 2.27 -13.31 3.91
C PRO A 51 2.78 -14.50 3.08
N GLU A 52 2.51 -15.72 3.51
CA GLU A 52 2.83 -16.95 2.78
C GLU A 52 2.16 -17.05 1.39
N LYS A 53 1.08 -16.27 1.16
CA LYS A 53 0.36 -16.23 -0.13
C LYS A 53 0.92 -15.21 -1.10
N ILE A 54 1.72 -14.23 -0.63
CA ILE A 54 2.18 -13.09 -1.42
C ILE A 54 3.08 -13.56 -2.55
N VAL A 55 4.19 -14.22 -2.24
CA VAL A 55 5.17 -14.66 -3.25
C VAL A 55 4.56 -15.66 -4.25
N PRO A 56 3.81 -16.69 -3.85
CA PRO A 56 3.13 -17.55 -4.82
C PRO A 56 2.14 -16.80 -5.73
N GLY A 57 1.42 -15.82 -5.17
CA GLY A 57 0.50 -14.99 -5.95
C GLY A 57 1.23 -14.11 -6.95
N LEU A 58 2.34 -13.50 -6.51
CA LEU A 58 3.20 -12.67 -7.35
C LEU A 58 3.80 -13.48 -8.51
N LYS A 59 4.35 -14.67 -8.24
CA LYS A 59 4.88 -15.57 -9.27
C LYS A 59 3.88 -15.81 -10.40
N ARG A 60 2.62 -16.09 -10.07
CA ARG A 60 1.56 -16.29 -11.08
C ARG A 60 1.34 -15.05 -11.94
N LYS A 61 1.37 -13.85 -11.34
CA LYS A 61 1.20 -12.59 -12.08
C LYS A 61 2.41 -12.27 -12.95
N VAL A 62 3.62 -12.52 -12.47
CA VAL A 62 4.86 -12.38 -13.22
C VAL A 62 4.85 -13.26 -14.46
N VAL A 63 4.54 -14.55 -14.32
CA VAL A 63 4.43 -15.48 -15.46
C VAL A 63 3.40 -14.99 -16.47
N ALA A 64 2.23 -14.52 -16.02
CA ALA A 64 1.19 -14.02 -16.91
C ALA A 64 1.61 -12.75 -17.68
N ALA A 65 2.34 -11.83 -17.03
CA ALA A 65 2.85 -10.62 -17.67
C ALA A 65 3.97 -10.93 -18.68
N ARG A 66 4.90 -11.82 -18.33
CA ARG A 66 5.97 -12.26 -19.23
C ARG A 66 5.45 -12.93 -20.51
N ARG A 67 4.39 -13.74 -20.40
CA ARG A 67 3.73 -14.35 -21.58
C ARG A 67 3.18 -13.31 -22.55
N LYS A 68 2.91 -12.09 -22.09
CA LYS A 68 2.46 -10.96 -22.91
C LYS A 68 3.62 -10.07 -23.37
N GLY A 69 4.87 -10.43 -23.09
CA GLY A 69 6.06 -9.65 -23.42
C GLY A 69 6.21 -8.35 -22.62
N MET A 70 5.53 -8.23 -21.46
CA MET A 70 5.53 -7.00 -20.67
C MET A 70 6.75 -6.94 -19.75
N GLN A 71 7.31 -5.75 -19.59
CA GLN A 71 8.18 -5.43 -18.46
C GLN A 71 7.40 -5.48 -17.16
N ILE A 72 8.08 -5.69 -16.04
CA ILE A 72 7.40 -5.87 -14.74
C ILE A 72 8.08 -5.02 -13.69
N ALA A 73 7.29 -4.34 -12.88
CA ALA A 73 7.72 -3.70 -11.65
C ALA A 73 6.74 -4.03 -10.50
N VAL A 74 7.23 -3.99 -9.27
CA VAL A 74 6.44 -4.40 -8.11
C VAL A 74 6.32 -3.25 -7.10
N ALA A 75 5.08 -2.88 -6.78
CA ALA A 75 4.73 -1.92 -5.73
C ALA A 75 4.20 -2.69 -4.50
N TYR A 76 5.12 -3.31 -3.77
CA TYR A 76 4.83 -4.13 -2.59
C TYR A 76 5.96 -4.02 -1.56
N GLY A 77 5.64 -3.93 -0.26
CA GLY A 77 6.61 -4.06 0.82
C GLY A 77 6.87 -5.53 1.16
N ASP A 78 7.85 -5.79 2.02
CA ASP A 78 8.08 -7.14 2.53
C ASP A 78 6.84 -7.69 3.24
N CYS A 79 6.15 -6.86 4.03
CA CYS A 79 4.86 -7.17 4.64
C CYS A 79 4.82 -8.53 5.34
N GLY A 80 5.92 -8.93 6.02
CA GLY A 80 6.03 -10.16 6.79
C GLY A 80 6.40 -11.40 5.96
N THR A 81 6.87 -11.25 4.73
CA THR A 81 7.38 -12.37 3.91
C THR A 81 8.76 -12.84 4.37
N GLY A 82 9.40 -12.11 5.31
CA GLY A 82 10.70 -12.49 5.87
C GLY A 82 11.82 -12.54 4.83
N GLY A 83 11.82 -11.59 3.88
CA GLY A 83 12.81 -11.49 2.83
C GLY A 83 12.57 -12.41 1.62
N THR A 84 11.59 -13.33 1.67
CA THR A 84 11.33 -14.23 0.53
C THR A 84 10.79 -13.49 -0.69
N LEU A 85 10.13 -12.34 -0.50
CA LEU A 85 9.73 -11.45 -1.57
C LEU A 85 10.95 -10.88 -2.28
N ASP A 86 11.89 -10.32 -1.52
CA ASP A 86 13.10 -9.71 -2.06
C ASP A 86 13.96 -10.75 -2.79
N ALA A 87 14.21 -11.89 -2.17
CA ALA A 87 14.95 -12.98 -2.80
C ALA A 87 14.34 -13.44 -4.13
N PHE A 88 13.00 -13.52 -4.20
CA PHE A 88 12.31 -13.85 -5.46
C PHE A 88 12.49 -12.76 -6.52
N LEU A 89 12.29 -11.49 -6.15
CA LEU A 89 12.37 -10.38 -7.11
C LEU A 89 13.80 -10.15 -7.62
N GLU A 90 14.79 -10.34 -6.77
CA GLU A 90 16.20 -10.28 -7.13
C GLU A 90 16.58 -11.38 -8.13
N ALA A 91 16.20 -12.64 -7.83
CA ALA A 91 16.42 -13.76 -8.74
C ALA A 91 15.75 -13.57 -10.12
N GLU A 92 14.62 -12.90 -10.16
CA GLU A 92 13.86 -12.60 -11.38
C GLU A 92 14.25 -11.27 -12.04
N GLN A 93 15.15 -10.50 -11.43
CA GLN A 93 15.58 -9.16 -11.86
C GLN A 93 14.41 -8.18 -12.02
N ILE A 94 13.43 -8.25 -11.12
CA ILE A 94 12.24 -7.41 -11.13
C ILE A 94 12.43 -6.26 -10.13
N PRO A 95 12.41 -4.99 -10.56
CA PRO A 95 12.50 -3.86 -9.66
C PRO A 95 11.24 -3.75 -8.78
N ARG A 96 11.45 -3.40 -7.50
CA ARG A 96 10.36 -3.00 -6.61
C ARG A 96 10.62 -1.66 -5.94
N ILE A 97 9.55 -1.02 -5.47
CA ILE A 97 9.66 0.14 -4.59
C ILE A 97 10.35 -0.29 -3.29
N ALA A 98 11.31 0.51 -2.84
CA ALA A 98 12.01 0.27 -1.59
C ALA A 98 11.08 0.42 -0.37
N GLY A 99 11.44 -0.22 0.73
CA GLY A 99 10.76 -0.14 2.01
C GLY A 99 10.12 -1.46 2.46
N PRO A 100 10.16 -1.77 3.77
CA PRO A 100 9.57 -2.97 4.35
C PRO A 100 8.04 -2.91 4.38
N HIS A 101 7.47 -1.68 4.50
CA HIS A 101 6.04 -1.45 4.64
C HIS A 101 5.58 -0.26 3.80
N CYS A 102 4.31 -0.24 3.42
CA CYS A 102 3.71 0.90 2.72
C CYS A 102 3.77 2.21 3.55
N TYR A 103 3.87 2.14 4.86
CA TYR A 103 4.04 3.31 5.74
C TYR A 103 5.34 4.07 5.42
N GLU A 104 6.46 3.34 5.27
CA GLU A 104 7.73 3.95 4.85
C GLU A 104 7.62 4.54 3.46
N MET A 105 7.00 3.82 2.52
CA MET A 105 6.82 4.29 1.14
C MET A 105 6.04 5.61 1.07
N PHE A 106 5.09 5.84 1.98
CA PHE A 106 4.34 7.10 2.06
C PHE A 106 5.07 8.19 2.85
N LEU A 107 5.79 7.85 3.92
CA LEU A 107 6.53 8.82 4.74
C LEU A 107 7.87 9.21 4.15
N GLY A 108 8.47 8.32 3.37
CA GLY A 108 9.89 8.32 3.04
C GLY A 108 10.76 7.77 4.18
N LYS A 109 11.86 7.10 3.82
CA LYS A 109 12.71 6.36 4.77
C LYS A 109 13.16 7.20 5.97
N VAL A 110 13.69 8.40 5.74
CA VAL A 110 14.25 9.25 6.82
C VAL A 110 13.20 9.59 7.89
N LYS A 111 11.98 9.94 7.46
CA LYS A 111 10.89 10.27 8.40
C LYS A 111 10.36 9.02 9.09
N PHE A 112 10.30 7.89 8.38
CA PHE A 112 9.84 6.64 8.96
C PHE A 112 10.81 6.14 10.03
N ASP A 113 12.11 6.15 9.76
CA ASP A 113 13.14 5.77 10.73
C ASP A 113 13.06 6.65 12.00
N ALA A 114 12.94 7.96 11.83
CA ALA A 114 12.79 8.88 12.95
C ALA A 114 11.53 8.59 13.81
N GLU A 115 10.41 8.23 13.17
CA GLU A 115 9.20 7.80 13.89
C GLU A 115 9.43 6.50 14.67
N MET A 116 10.12 5.54 14.08
CA MET A 116 10.41 4.26 14.72
C MET A 116 11.39 4.39 15.89
N GLU A 117 12.34 5.33 15.81
CA GLU A 117 13.30 5.60 16.89
C GLU A 117 12.64 6.32 18.08
N THR A 118 11.74 7.27 17.80
CA THR A 118 11.19 8.17 18.83
C THR A 118 9.87 7.70 19.43
N ALA A 119 9.12 6.86 18.73
CA ALA A 119 7.77 6.48 19.11
C ALA A 119 7.40 5.05 18.71
N LEU A 120 8.06 4.07 19.33
CA LEU A 120 7.80 2.63 19.09
C LEU A 120 6.34 2.23 19.26
N GLY A 121 5.60 2.88 20.17
CA GLY A 121 4.17 2.65 20.40
C GLY A 121 3.25 3.34 19.38
N THR A 122 3.62 3.44 18.10
CA THR A 122 2.82 4.08 17.06
C THR A 122 2.06 3.06 16.24
N PHE A 123 0.73 3.19 16.17
CA PHE A 123 -0.12 2.47 15.23
C PHE A 123 -0.35 3.33 13.98
N PHE A 124 0.11 2.86 12.85
CA PHE A 124 0.01 3.59 11.58
C PHE A 124 -1.32 3.34 10.89
N LEU A 125 -1.97 4.41 10.39
CA LEU A 125 -3.11 4.33 9.49
C LEU A 125 -2.78 5.02 8.18
N THR A 126 -3.16 4.39 7.06
CA THR A 126 -3.21 5.00 5.73
C THR A 126 -4.65 5.28 5.34
N ASP A 127 -4.90 5.98 4.23
CA ASP A 127 -6.24 6.21 3.70
C ASP A 127 -7.01 4.89 3.53
N TYR A 128 -6.32 3.84 3.05
CA TYR A 128 -6.91 2.51 2.91
C TYR A 128 -7.34 1.93 4.27
N MET A 129 -6.47 1.99 5.28
CA MET A 129 -6.76 1.48 6.62
C MET A 129 -7.92 2.24 7.26
N VAL A 130 -7.96 3.58 7.12
CA VAL A 130 -9.06 4.40 7.63
C VAL A 130 -10.41 4.06 6.98
N ARG A 131 -10.42 3.84 5.65
CA ARG A 131 -11.64 3.45 4.92
C ARG A 131 -12.19 2.10 5.38
N HIS A 132 -11.32 1.21 5.80
CA HIS A 132 -11.62 -0.19 6.12
C HIS A 132 -11.38 -0.55 7.59
N PHE A 133 -11.21 0.45 8.47
CA PHE A 133 -10.84 0.27 9.88
C PHE A 133 -11.77 -0.71 10.60
N GLU A 134 -13.08 -0.50 10.48
CA GLU A 134 -14.05 -1.39 11.08
C GLU A 134 -13.89 -2.85 10.65
N ARG A 135 -13.67 -3.07 9.36
CA ARG A 135 -13.55 -4.42 8.82
C ARG A 135 -12.22 -5.07 9.16
N ILE A 136 -11.11 -4.30 9.07
CA ILE A 136 -9.75 -4.86 9.19
C ILE A 136 -9.35 -4.95 10.66
N VAL A 137 -9.56 -3.88 11.43
CA VAL A 137 -9.12 -3.79 12.81
C VAL A 137 -10.21 -4.30 13.75
N MET A 138 -11.36 -3.64 13.79
CA MET A 138 -12.35 -3.91 14.83
C MET A 138 -12.98 -5.30 14.71
N LYS A 139 -13.40 -5.68 13.50
CA LYS A 139 -13.97 -7.02 13.24
C LYS A 139 -12.88 -8.05 12.93
N GLY A 140 -11.91 -7.68 12.08
CA GLY A 140 -10.88 -8.62 11.62
C GLY A 140 -9.98 -9.12 12.73
N MET A 141 -9.73 -8.33 13.77
CA MET A 141 -8.98 -8.72 14.97
C MET A 141 -9.90 -9.21 16.11
N GLY A 142 -11.21 -9.30 15.87
CA GLY A 142 -12.16 -9.81 16.85
C GLY A 142 -12.54 -8.84 17.97
N ILE A 143 -12.08 -7.59 17.94
CA ILE A 143 -12.29 -6.61 19.02
C ILE A 143 -13.78 -6.29 19.21
N ARG A 144 -14.57 -6.27 18.13
CA ARG A 144 -16.04 -6.03 18.25
C ARG A 144 -16.75 -7.15 19.00
N GLN A 145 -16.27 -8.39 18.87
CA GLN A 145 -16.84 -9.54 19.56
C GLN A 145 -16.28 -9.70 20.98
N TYR A 146 -14.99 -9.39 21.15
CA TYR A 146 -14.27 -9.53 22.40
C TYR A 146 -13.51 -8.23 22.73
N PRO A 147 -14.16 -7.24 23.38
CA PRO A 147 -13.57 -5.92 23.63
C PRO A 147 -12.23 -5.95 24.39
N GLY A 148 -12.02 -6.94 25.26
CA GLY A 148 -10.74 -7.09 25.97
C GLY A 148 -9.54 -7.36 25.06
N LEU A 149 -9.75 -7.83 23.83
CA LEU A 149 -8.68 -7.98 22.85
C LEU A 149 -8.04 -6.64 22.46
N ARG A 150 -8.77 -5.52 22.59
CA ARG A 150 -8.20 -4.19 22.36
C ARG A 150 -6.98 -3.97 23.24
N ASP A 151 -7.09 -4.19 24.52
CA ASP A 151 -6.00 -3.92 25.48
C ASP A 151 -4.85 -4.92 25.28
N MET A 152 -5.16 -6.15 24.89
CA MET A 152 -4.15 -7.16 24.55
C MET A 152 -3.33 -6.77 23.32
N TYR A 153 -3.98 -6.25 22.24
CA TYR A 153 -3.29 -5.86 21.01
C TYR A 153 -2.67 -4.49 21.07
N PHE A 154 -3.33 -3.53 21.73
CA PHE A 154 -2.96 -2.12 21.69
C PHE A 154 -2.46 -1.57 23.04
N GLY A 155 -2.36 -2.38 24.08
CA GLY A 155 -1.94 -1.93 25.42
C GLY A 155 -0.52 -1.34 25.48
N HIS A 156 0.33 -1.62 24.49
CA HIS A 156 1.66 -1.03 24.37
C HIS A 156 1.75 0.12 23.36
N TYR A 157 0.64 0.42 22.68
CA TYR A 157 0.58 1.58 21.78
C TYR A 157 0.18 2.84 22.56
N THR A 158 0.73 3.97 22.14
CA THR A 158 0.45 5.27 22.74
C THR A 158 -0.32 6.18 21.81
N ARG A 159 -0.11 6.02 20.49
CA ARG A 159 -0.76 6.89 19.49
C ARG A 159 -1.10 6.16 18.19
N VAL A 160 -2.05 6.75 17.50
CA VAL A 160 -2.33 6.52 16.08
C VAL A 160 -1.67 7.62 15.27
N LEU A 161 -0.80 7.29 14.32
CA LEU A 161 -0.32 8.21 13.30
C LEU A 161 -1.05 7.96 11.98
N TYR A 162 -1.95 8.88 11.61
CA TYR A 162 -2.62 8.84 10.32
C TYR A 162 -1.75 9.49 9.25
N ILE A 163 -1.17 8.68 8.39
CA ILE A 163 -0.40 9.06 7.20
C ILE A 163 -1.40 9.19 6.06
N ALA A 164 -1.76 10.43 5.72
CA ALA A 164 -2.82 10.71 4.74
C ALA A 164 -2.26 10.84 3.32
N GLN A 165 -2.84 10.09 2.38
CA GLN A 165 -2.53 10.18 0.97
C GLN A 165 -3.36 11.26 0.29
N THR A 166 -4.55 11.55 0.82
CA THR A 166 -5.46 12.59 0.31
C THR A 166 -5.81 13.59 1.43
N ASP A 167 -5.94 14.88 1.09
CA ASP A 167 -6.45 15.88 2.04
C ASP A 167 -7.98 15.81 2.13
N CYS A 168 -8.47 14.77 2.78
CA CYS A 168 -9.90 14.50 2.93
C CYS A 168 -10.36 14.68 4.37
N LYS A 169 -11.13 15.75 4.64
CA LYS A 169 -11.69 16.04 5.98
C LYS A 169 -12.47 14.86 6.55
N LYS A 170 -13.23 14.13 5.72
CA LYS A 170 -14.02 12.96 6.13
C LYS A 170 -13.12 11.80 6.59
N LEU A 171 -12.00 11.54 5.89
CA LEU A 171 -11.05 10.51 6.33
C LEU A 171 -10.32 10.93 7.60
N ARG A 172 -9.95 12.20 7.71
CA ARG A 172 -9.33 12.74 8.94
C ARG A 172 -10.23 12.56 10.16
N ALA A 173 -11.54 12.85 10.02
CA ALA A 173 -12.51 12.61 11.09
C ALA A 173 -12.63 11.12 11.44
N LYS A 174 -12.68 10.23 10.45
CA LYS A 174 -12.71 8.78 10.68
C LYS A 174 -11.44 8.26 11.36
N ALA A 175 -10.26 8.76 10.98
CA ALA A 175 -9.00 8.36 11.59
C ALA A 175 -8.93 8.80 13.06
N ARG A 176 -9.43 10.00 13.36
CA ARG A 176 -9.56 10.47 14.76
C ARG A 176 -10.52 9.59 15.57
N GLN A 177 -11.66 9.21 14.98
CA GLN A 177 -12.58 8.30 15.62
C GLN A 177 -11.98 6.92 15.88
N ALA A 178 -11.17 6.42 14.94
CA ALA A 178 -10.44 5.17 15.12
C ALA A 178 -9.46 5.22 16.30
N ALA A 179 -8.74 6.34 16.47
CA ALA A 179 -7.86 6.53 17.61
C ALA A 179 -8.64 6.53 18.94
N ILE A 180 -9.79 7.21 19.00
CA ILE A 180 -10.69 7.21 20.17
C ILE A 180 -11.15 5.78 20.49
N GLU A 181 -11.57 5.01 19.49
CA GLU A 181 -12.03 3.62 19.69
C GLU A 181 -10.91 2.70 20.21
N LEU A 182 -9.66 2.98 19.84
CA LEU A 182 -8.49 2.25 20.35
C LEU A 182 -8.01 2.77 21.71
N GLY A 183 -8.45 3.96 22.15
CA GLY A 183 -7.97 4.60 23.37
C GLY A 183 -6.56 5.19 23.23
N LEU A 184 -6.19 5.64 22.02
CA LEU A 184 -4.87 6.13 21.67
C LEU A 184 -4.90 7.62 21.31
N ASP A 185 -3.78 8.32 21.49
CA ASP A 185 -3.59 9.67 20.98
C ASP A 185 -3.68 9.70 19.46
N TYR A 186 -4.06 10.86 18.90
CA TYR A 186 -4.22 11.01 17.45
C TYR A 186 -3.23 12.02 16.90
N GLU A 187 -2.44 11.59 15.92
CA GLU A 187 -1.61 12.44 15.11
C GLU A 187 -1.98 12.33 13.62
N TYR A 188 -1.78 13.44 12.90
CA TYR A 188 -2.07 13.54 11.46
C TYR A 188 -0.86 14.04 10.70
N ARG A 189 -0.55 13.36 9.59
CA ARG A 189 0.50 13.80 8.67
C ARG A 189 0.04 13.59 7.23
N TYR A 190 -0.05 14.67 6.49
CA TYR A 190 -0.29 14.60 5.05
C TYR A 190 1.03 14.35 4.33
N THR A 191 1.09 13.30 3.53
CA THR A 191 2.29 12.91 2.77
C THR A 191 2.03 12.84 1.26
N GLY A 192 0.78 12.85 0.84
CA GLY A 192 0.45 12.51 -0.55
C GLY A 192 0.90 11.08 -0.85
N TYR A 193 1.45 10.88 -2.01
CA TYR A 193 1.81 9.53 -2.49
C TYR A 193 3.27 9.13 -2.20
N GLY A 194 4.01 9.96 -1.44
CA GLY A 194 5.36 9.63 -0.99
C GLY A 194 6.29 9.21 -2.12
N ASP A 195 7.04 8.12 -1.90
CA ASP A 195 8.05 7.61 -2.83
C ASP A 195 7.46 6.96 -4.10
N PHE A 196 6.13 6.70 -4.14
CA PHE A 196 5.48 6.10 -5.30
C PHE A 196 5.60 6.96 -6.55
N HIS A 197 5.54 8.29 -6.41
CA HIS A 197 5.71 9.19 -7.55
C HIS A 197 7.09 9.02 -8.19
N GLY A 198 8.16 9.08 -7.37
CA GLY A 198 9.53 8.90 -7.86
C GLY A 198 9.80 7.49 -8.39
N PHE A 199 9.17 6.47 -7.81
CA PHE A 199 9.27 5.09 -8.29
C PHE A 199 8.68 4.95 -9.69
N LEU A 200 7.44 5.40 -9.90
CA LEU A 200 6.77 5.30 -11.20
C LEU A 200 7.43 6.14 -12.28
N SER A 201 7.92 7.35 -11.94
CA SER A 201 8.62 8.22 -12.90
C SER A 201 9.94 7.62 -13.41
N LYS A 202 10.56 6.68 -12.69
CA LYS A 202 11.77 5.97 -13.15
C LYS A 202 11.46 4.79 -14.05
N LEU A 203 10.21 4.37 -14.12
CA LEU A 203 9.76 3.22 -14.91
C LEU A 203 9.13 3.63 -16.25
N ALA A 204 8.68 4.87 -16.35
CA ALA A 204 8.09 5.47 -17.55
C ALA A 204 9.17 6.19 -18.36
#